data_acfa624a26f7b15909e9c08e23c4cdae
#
_entry.id   acfa624a26f7b15909e9c08e23c4cdae
#
_cell.length_a   1.000
_cell.length_b   1.000
_cell.length_c   1.000
_cell.angle_alpha   90.00
_cell.angle_beta   90.00
_cell.angle_gamma   90.00
#
_symmetry.space_group_name_H-M   'P 1'
#
loop_
_entity.id
_entity.type
_entity.pdbx_description
1 polymer ?
#
loop_
_entity_poly.entity_id
_entity_poly.type
_entity_poly.pdbx_seq_one_letter_code
_entity_poly.pdbx_strand_id
1 'polypeptide(L)'
;MNNAMKMSGRMLLPAVFCLAVVLGFLYWGSARPFSAWERTVIEKSDSLMYVCVMPEDSAILRAVSTNLGAKELASPQLKTLLAKMKHTLTDPSQDGVGIAAPQLGINRRIVLVMRYDKPGKPIEPYLNIRIDSLYGTPQPGPEGCLSLPPYRGSVRRYPSVQISYVRPDGESVTEKVEGYSAVIFQHECDHLDGILYIDRADTVYVNEAWAAERAGFSYKRPAWWK
;
A
#
# COMPACT_ATOMS: atom_id res chain seq x y z
N MET A 1 20.69 19.11 69.02
CA MET A 1 21.70 18.68 68.03
C MET A 1 21.04 17.64 67.16
N ASN A 2 20.47 18.07 66.04
CA ASN A 2 19.80 17.18 65.06
C ASN A 2 20.53 17.29 63.71
N ASN A 3 21.23 16.23 63.35
CA ASN A 3 21.83 16.07 62.03
C ASN A 3 20.76 15.58 61.05
N ALA A 4 20.33 16.42 60.14
CA ALA A 4 19.50 16.05 59.00
C ALA A 4 20.41 15.62 57.84
N MET A 5 20.31 14.35 57.50
CA MET A 5 21.01 13.71 56.38
C MET A 5 20.30 14.04 55.07
N LYS A 6 20.94 14.83 54.21
CA LYS A 6 20.49 15.09 52.82
C LYS A 6 20.65 13.83 51.96
N MET A 7 19.54 13.22 51.59
CA MET A 7 19.52 12.21 50.51
C MET A 7 19.51 12.93 49.16
N SER A 8 20.60 12.82 48.42
CA SER A 8 20.68 13.22 47.01
C SER A 8 19.93 12.21 46.14
N GLY A 9 18.76 12.61 45.65
CA GLY A 9 18.05 11.84 44.62
C GLY A 9 18.82 11.84 43.30
N ARG A 10 19.49 10.74 43.00
CA ARG A 10 19.95 10.47 41.61
C ARG A 10 18.72 10.13 40.80
N MET A 11 18.37 11.05 39.91
CA MET A 11 17.36 10.88 38.90
C MET A 11 17.83 9.83 37.88
N LEU A 12 17.32 8.61 37.97
CA LEU A 12 17.42 7.57 36.94
C LEU A 12 16.41 7.89 35.83
N LEU A 13 16.88 8.52 34.78
CA LEU A 13 16.19 8.67 33.47
C LEU A 13 17.08 8.09 32.38
N PRO A 14 16.56 7.65 31.28
CA PRO A 14 15.62 6.55 31.01
C PRO A 14 16.24 5.56 30.01
N ALA A 15 16.55 4.37 30.45
CA ALA A 15 16.88 3.26 29.54
C ALA A 15 15.69 2.81 28.67
N VAL A 16 14.48 3.22 29.04
CA VAL A 16 13.24 2.81 28.33
C VAL A 16 13.04 3.55 27.01
N PHE A 17 13.51 4.81 26.90
CA PHE A 17 13.32 5.59 25.67
C PHE A 17 14.21 5.13 24.52
N CYS A 18 15.43 4.66 24.81
CA CYS A 18 16.33 4.12 23.79
C CYS A 18 15.89 2.75 23.24
N LEU A 19 15.24 1.92 24.07
CA LEU A 19 14.80 0.59 23.65
C LEU A 19 13.62 0.67 22.68
N ALA A 20 12.70 1.62 22.86
CA ALA A 20 11.55 1.83 21.98
C ALA A 20 11.97 2.35 20.59
N VAL A 21 13.00 3.21 20.54
CA VAL A 21 13.56 3.71 19.27
C VAL A 21 14.30 2.61 18.52
N VAL A 22 15.06 1.76 19.21
CA VAL A 22 15.79 0.65 18.57
C VAL A 22 14.84 -0.45 18.10
N LEU A 23 13.78 -0.77 18.85
CA LEU A 23 12.74 -1.72 18.43
C LEU A 23 11.91 -1.17 17.27
N GLY A 24 11.66 0.14 17.18
CA GLY A 24 11.04 0.77 16.03
C GLY A 24 11.86 0.60 14.74
N PHE A 25 13.19 0.65 14.82
CA PHE A 25 14.08 0.43 13.66
C PHE A 25 14.14 -1.05 13.22
N LEU A 26 13.96 -2.00 14.12
CA LEU A 26 13.97 -3.44 13.80
C LEU A 26 12.67 -3.94 13.16
N TYR A 27 11.57 -3.24 13.34
CA TYR A 27 10.27 -3.56 12.70
C TYR A 27 10.06 -2.93 11.33
N TRP A 28 10.90 -1.99 10.91
CA TRP A 28 10.90 -1.48 9.55
C TRP A 28 11.71 -2.45 8.68
N GLY A 29 11.01 -3.32 7.96
CA GLY A 29 11.63 -4.25 7.02
C GLY A 29 12.70 -3.54 6.17
N SER A 30 13.74 -4.29 5.76
CA SER A 30 14.94 -3.73 5.13
C SER A 30 14.59 -2.77 3.98
N ALA A 31 14.77 -1.47 4.21
CA ALA A 31 14.65 -0.48 3.15
C ALA A 31 15.76 -0.72 2.11
N ARG A 32 15.39 -0.70 0.84
CA ARG A 32 16.33 -0.94 -0.27
C ARG A 32 16.21 0.17 -1.30
N PRO A 33 17.29 0.51 -2.01
CA PRO A 33 17.21 1.36 -3.20
C PRO A 33 16.30 0.75 -4.27
N PHE A 34 15.73 1.57 -5.15
CA PHE A 34 15.06 1.05 -6.34
C PHE A 34 16.01 0.13 -7.10
N SER A 35 15.56 -1.07 -7.41
CA SER A 35 16.32 -2.02 -8.23
C SER A 35 16.51 -1.48 -9.65
N ALA A 36 17.41 -2.09 -10.44
CA ALA A 36 17.55 -1.74 -11.85
C ALA A 36 16.26 -1.94 -12.64
N TRP A 37 15.50 -3.01 -12.32
CA TRP A 37 14.19 -3.27 -12.90
C TRP A 37 13.18 -2.17 -12.55
N GLU A 38 13.02 -1.84 -11.27
CA GLU A 38 12.08 -0.81 -10.83
C GLU A 38 12.39 0.55 -11.46
N ARG A 39 13.67 0.94 -11.56
CA ARG A 39 14.07 2.15 -12.29
C ARG A 39 13.67 2.08 -13.77
N THR A 40 13.91 0.94 -14.43
CA THR A 40 13.49 0.74 -15.82
C THR A 40 11.97 0.89 -15.98
N VAL A 41 11.17 0.32 -15.07
CA VAL A 41 9.71 0.45 -15.08
C VAL A 41 9.30 1.92 -14.90
N ILE A 42 9.87 2.63 -13.93
CA ILE A 42 9.56 4.04 -13.68
C ILE A 42 9.91 4.92 -14.90
N GLU A 43 11.05 4.66 -15.54
CA GLU A 43 11.56 5.49 -16.66
C GLU A 43 10.85 5.20 -17.97
N LYS A 44 10.69 3.93 -18.33
CA LYS A 44 10.18 3.50 -19.64
C LYS A 44 8.66 3.42 -19.76
N SER A 45 7.93 3.33 -18.62
CA SER A 45 6.46 3.37 -18.69
C SER A 45 5.97 4.72 -19.19
N ASP A 46 4.89 4.70 -19.96
CA ASP A 46 4.10 5.88 -20.26
C ASP A 46 3.42 6.43 -19.00
N SER A 47 2.66 7.52 -19.11
CA SER A 47 1.85 8.03 -18.01
C SER A 47 0.80 7.02 -17.54
N LEU A 48 0.19 6.29 -18.48
CA LEU A 48 -0.63 5.10 -18.19
C LEU A 48 0.30 3.88 -18.12
N MET A 49 0.50 3.37 -16.91
CA MET A 49 1.40 2.24 -16.69
C MET A 49 0.70 0.91 -17.00
N TYR A 50 1.49 -0.08 -17.41
CA TYR A 50 1.01 -1.46 -17.51
C TYR A 50 0.58 -1.98 -16.14
N VAL A 51 -0.62 -2.52 -16.04
CA VAL A 51 -1.13 -3.19 -14.85
C VAL A 51 -0.82 -4.68 -14.94
N CYS A 52 -0.04 -5.18 -14.00
CA CYS A 52 0.28 -6.60 -13.87
C CYS A 52 -0.98 -7.43 -13.63
N VAL A 53 -1.12 -8.54 -14.32
CA VAL A 53 -2.31 -9.41 -14.23
C VAL A 53 -1.94 -10.87 -13.91
N MET A 54 -2.85 -11.57 -13.26
CA MET A 54 -2.75 -13.02 -13.07
C MET A 54 -3.24 -13.77 -14.31
N PRO A 55 -2.62 -14.93 -14.65
CA PRO A 55 -1.46 -15.56 -13.97
C PRO A 55 -0.09 -15.05 -14.45
N GLU A 56 -0.02 -14.23 -15.49
CA GLU A 56 1.19 -13.88 -16.24
C GLU A 56 2.25 -13.19 -15.39
N ASP A 57 1.82 -12.33 -14.44
CA ASP A 57 2.68 -11.55 -13.58
C ASP A 57 2.68 -12.05 -12.12
N SER A 58 2.33 -13.31 -11.92
CA SER A 58 2.19 -13.90 -10.58
C SER A 58 3.44 -13.72 -9.71
N ALA A 59 4.64 -13.83 -10.28
CA ALA A 59 5.89 -13.66 -9.55
C ALA A 59 6.03 -12.25 -8.94
N ILE A 60 5.52 -11.22 -9.62
CA ILE A 60 5.53 -9.83 -9.15
C ILE A 60 4.42 -9.63 -8.11
N LEU A 61 3.19 -10.06 -8.44
CA LEU A 61 2.00 -9.85 -7.61
C LEU A 61 2.04 -10.63 -6.30
N ARG A 62 2.78 -11.74 -6.25
CA ARG A 62 2.94 -12.59 -5.06
C ARG A 62 4.19 -12.27 -4.24
N ALA A 63 5.04 -11.34 -4.69
CA ALA A 63 6.22 -10.96 -3.95
C ALA A 63 5.88 -9.97 -2.82
N VAL A 64 6.53 -10.16 -1.66
CA VAL A 64 6.41 -9.22 -0.54
C VAL A 64 7.17 -7.93 -0.85
N SER A 65 6.48 -6.81 -0.70
CA SER A 65 7.03 -5.48 -0.96
C SER A 65 7.95 -5.00 0.17
N THR A 66 9.00 -4.27 -0.21
CA THR A 66 9.96 -3.69 0.73
C THR A 66 9.69 -2.19 0.96
N ASN A 67 10.20 -1.66 2.06
CA ASN A 67 10.11 -0.23 2.35
C ASN A 67 11.03 0.60 1.43
N LEU A 68 10.63 1.86 1.22
CA LEU A 68 11.48 2.89 0.64
C LEU A 68 12.45 3.40 1.71
N GLY A 69 13.72 3.58 1.32
CA GLY A 69 14.70 4.26 2.16
C GLY A 69 14.59 5.79 2.08
N ALA A 70 15.33 6.49 2.93
CA ALA A 70 15.31 7.95 2.96
C ALA A 70 15.71 8.59 1.60
N LYS A 71 16.65 7.95 0.87
CA LYS A 71 17.06 8.42 -0.45
C LYS A 71 15.94 8.31 -1.48
N GLU A 72 15.21 7.19 -1.45
CA GLU A 72 14.08 6.95 -2.36
C GLU A 72 12.91 7.88 -2.04
N LEU A 73 12.61 8.11 -0.76
CA LEU A 73 11.56 9.04 -0.32
C LEU A 73 11.79 10.47 -0.83
N ALA A 74 13.05 10.90 -0.93
CA ALA A 74 13.43 12.22 -1.44
C ALA A 74 13.70 12.24 -2.96
N SER A 75 13.53 11.12 -3.67
CA SER A 75 13.99 10.99 -5.05
C SER A 75 13.01 11.58 -6.08
N PRO A 76 13.51 12.14 -7.20
CA PRO A 76 12.66 12.51 -8.34
C PRO A 76 11.92 11.29 -8.92
N GLN A 77 12.52 10.10 -8.89
CA GLN A 77 11.91 8.87 -9.35
C GLN A 77 10.61 8.54 -8.60
N LEU A 78 10.58 8.76 -7.28
CA LEU A 78 9.36 8.58 -6.50
C LEU A 78 8.26 9.54 -6.95
N LYS A 79 8.58 10.82 -7.17
CA LYS A 79 7.60 11.81 -7.67
C LYS A 79 7.02 11.39 -9.01
N THR A 80 7.88 10.93 -9.93
CA THR A 80 7.47 10.41 -11.24
C THR A 80 6.57 9.19 -11.10
N LEU A 81 6.95 8.24 -10.24
CA LEU A 81 6.15 7.04 -9.98
C LEU A 81 4.76 7.38 -9.44
N LEU A 82 4.67 8.23 -8.41
CA LEU A 82 3.40 8.62 -7.82
C LEU A 82 2.48 9.32 -8.82
N ALA A 83 3.03 10.17 -9.70
CA ALA A 83 2.27 10.82 -10.76
C ALA A 83 1.72 9.80 -11.76
N LYS A 84 2.53 8.84 -12.21
CA LYS A 84 2.12 7.76 -13.12
C LYS A 84 1.11 6.81 -12.47
N MET A 85 1.32 6.42 -11.21
CA MET A 85 0.36 5.62 -10.43
C MET A 85 -1.00 6.32 -10.37
N LYS A 86 -1.00 7.62 -10.04
CA LYS A 86 -2.25 8.40 -9.98
C LYS A 86 -2.94 8.47 -11.34
N HIS A 87 -2.19 8.75 -12.40
CA HIS A 87 -2.74 8.78 -13.75
C HIS A 87 -3.35 7.42 -14.15
N THR A 88 -2.64 6.32 -13.85
CA THR A 88 -3.14 4.97 -14.12
C THR A 88 -4.43 4.67 -13.33
N LEU A 89 -4.47 5.01 -12.04
CA LEU A 89 -5.66 4.78 -11.21
C LEU A 89 -6.87 5.59 -11.68
N THR A 90 -6.64 6.83 -12.15
CA THR A 90 -7.72 7.75 -12.57
C THR A 90 -8.08 7.64 -14.04
N ASP A 91 -7.42 6.77 -14.80
CA ASP A 91 -7.77 6.55 -16.19
C ASP A 91 -9.19 5.96 -16.27
N PRO A 92 -10.08 6.52 -17.09
CA PRO A 92 -11.47 6.04 -17.21
C PRO A 92 -11.58 4.55 -17.54
N SER A 93 -10.53 3.99 -18.13
CA SER A 93 -10.47 2.56 -18.46
C SER A 93 -10.30 1.68 -17.23
N GLN A 94 -9.78 2.19 -16.11
CA GLN A 94 -9.44 1.38 -14.93
C GLN A 94 -10.57 1.31 -13.90
N ASP A 95 -11.32 2.42 -13.70
CA ASP A 95 -12.42 2.52 -12.70
C ASP A 95 -11.99 2.01 -11.31
N GLY A 96 -10.73 2.32 -10.92
CA GLY A 96 -10.14 1.89 -9.66
C GLY A 96 -10.36 2.91 -8.54
N VAL A 97 -10.42 2.42 -7.30
CA VAL A 97 -10.52 3.25 -6.08
C VAL A 97 -9.24 3.19 -5.23
N GLY A 98 -8.36 2.25 -5.54
CA GLY A 98 -7.05 2.07 -4.95
C GLY A 98 -6.11 1.36 -5.93
N ILE A 99 -4.80 1.52 -5.72
CA ILE A 99 -3.76 0.83 -6.48
C ILE A 99 -2.50 0.69 -5.64
N ALA A 100 -1.93 -0.51 -5.63
CA ALA A 100 -0.66 -0.79 -4.99
C ALA A 100 0.49 -0.86 -6.02
N ALA A 101 1.68 -0.41 -5.64
CA ALA A 101 2.83 -0.39 -6.54
C ALA A 101 3.21 -1.77 -7.13
N PRO A 102 3.04 -2.93 -6.44
CA PRO A 102 3.23 -4.24 -7.06
C PRO A 102 2.38 -4.49 -8.29
N GLN A 103 1.16 -3.94 -8.35
CA GLN A 103 0.31 -4.03 -9.54
C GLN A 103 0.90 -3.32 -10.76
N LEU A 104 1.90 -2.48 -10.56
CA LEU A 104 2.62 -1.76 -11.62
C LEU A 104 4.08 -2.20 -11.75
N GLY A 105 4.42 -3.38 -11.22
CA GLY A 105 5.76 -3.96 -11.33
C GLY A 105 6.79 -3.42 -10.34
N ILE A 106 6.35 -2.69 -9.31
CA ILE A 106 7.21 -2.04 -8.31
C ILE A 106 6.93 -2.65 -6.94
N ASN A 107 7.74 -3.60 -6.48
CA ASN A 107 7.55 -4.27 -5.19
C ASN A 107 8.00 -3.41 -4.01
N ARG A 108 7.32 -2.25 -3.84
CA ARG A 108 7.52 -1.27 -2.76
C ARG A 108 6.22 -1.03 -2.01
N ARG A 109 6.35 -0.77 -0.71
CA ARG A 109 5.19 -0.45 0.14
C ARG A 109 4.65 0.95 -0.17
N ILE A 110 4.00 1.07 -1.32
CA ILE A 110 3.35 2.29 -1.80
C ILE A 110 1.95 1.91 -2.24
N VAL A 111 0.95 2.64 -1.74
CA VAL A 111 -0.43 2.56 -2.25
C VAL A 111 -0.98 3.95 -2.50
N LEU A 112 -1.88 4.06 -3.45
CA LEU A 112 -2.75 5.22 -3.63
C LEU A 112 -4.17 4.79 -3.31
N VAL A 113 -4.88 5.58 -2.50
CA VAL A 113 -6.25 5.27 -2.06
C VAL A 113 -7.14 6.49 -2.24
N MET A 114 -8.33 6.28 -2.81
CA MET A 114 -9.40 7.27 -2.83
C MET A 114 -10.06 7.30 -1.44
N ARG A 115 -9.98 8.45 -0.77
CA ARG A 115 -10.43 8.64 0.62
C ARG A 115 -11.93 9.01 0.66
N TYR A 116 -12.78 8.00 0.67
CA TYR A 116 -14.23 8.18 0.77
C TYR A 116 -14.67 8.81 2.10
N ASP A 117 -13.85 8.71 3.12
CA ASP A 117 -14.04 9.30 4.45
C ASP A 117 -13.61 10.78 4.52
N LYS A 118 -13.08 11.36 3.41
CA LYS A 118 -12.70 12.78 3.33
C LYS A 118 -13.57 13.54 2.33
N PRO A 119 -13.83 14.84 2.57
CA PRO A 119 -14.51 15.69 1.60
C PRO A 119 -13.81 15.69 0.24
N GLY A 120 -14.58 15.58 -0.84
CA GLY A 120 -14.03 15.57 -2.21
C GLY A 120 -13.39 14.26 -2.62
N LYS A 121 -13.32 13.26 -1.75
CA LYS A 121 -12.76 11.92 -2.01
C LYS A 121 -11.37 12.00 -2.67
N PRO A 122 -10.38 12.69 -2.08
CA PRO A 122 -9.08 12.84 -2.67
C PRO A 122 -8.39 11.50 -2.83
N ILE A 123 -7.57 11.34 -3.90
CA ILE A 123 -6.64 10.22 -4.05
C ILE A 123 -5.31 10.63 -3.44
N GLU A 124 -4.92 9.92 -2.38
CA GLU A 124 -3.73 10.24 -1.60
C GLU A 124 -2.71 9.08 -1.66
N PRO A 125 -1.40 9.38 -1.73
CA PRO A 125 -0.33 8.39 -1.66
C PRO A 125 0.08 8.10 -0.21
N TYR A 126 0.35 6.82 0.07
CA TYR A 126 0.77 6.29 1.36
C TYR A 126 2.05 5.48 1.16
N LEU A 127 3.17 5.97 1.72
CA LEU A 127 4.49 5.38 1.55
C LEU A 127 4.85 4.58 2.80
N ASN A 128 5.51 3.44 2.63
CA ASN A 128 5.89 2.55 3.73
C ASN A 128 4.70 2.19 4.64
N ILE A 129 3.51 2.11 4.05
CA ILE A 129 2.27 1.87 4.79
C ILE A 129 2.22 0.47 5.40
N ARG A 130 1.61 0.41 6.58
CA ARG A 130 1.17 -0.82 7.23
C ARG A 130 -0.14 -0.60 7.97
N ILE A 131 -0.87 -1.67 8.16
CA ILE A 131 -2.01 -1.73 9.08
C ILE A 131 -1.49 -2.16 10.44
N ASP A 132 -1.66 -1.31 11.45
CA ASP A 132 -1.21 -1.59 12.82
C ASP A 132 -2.27 -2.36 13.62
N SER A 133 -3.55 -2.05 13.38
CA SER A 133 -4.67 -2.67 14.10
C SER A 133 -5.94 -2.68 13.25
N LEU A 134 -6.79 -3.66 13.52
CA LEU A 134 -8.10 -3.87 12.90
C LEU A 134 -9.17 -3.75 13.99
N TYR A 135 -10.29 -3.08 13.73
CA TYR A 135 -11.34 -2.83 14.71
C TYR A 135 -12.71 -3.19 14.17
N GLY A 136 -13.58 -3.62 15.09
CA GLY A 136 -14.96 -4.02 14.81
C GLY A 136 -15.07 -5.48 14.38
N THR A 137 -16.23 -5.86 13.88
CA THR A 137 -16.51 -7.21 13.36
C THR A 137 -16.39 -7.18 11.84
N PRO A 138 -15.59 -8.06 11.22
CA PRO A 138 -15.45 -8.08 9.77
C PRO A 138 -16.79 -8.41 9.09
N GLN A 139 -17.12 -7.63 8.06
CA GLN A 139 -18.35 -7.76 7.29
C GLN A 139 -18.03 -8.22 5.87
N PRO A 140 -18.85 -9.10 5.28
CA PRO A 140 -18.69 -9.50 3.89
C PRO A 140 -19.01 -8.31 2.96
N GLY A 141 -18.24 -8.17 1.90
CA GLY A 141 -18.45 -7.16 0.87
C GLY A 141 -17.89 -7.58 -0.48
N PRO A 142 -18.41 -7.03 -1.58
CA PRO A 142 -17.91 -7.36 -2.91
C PRO A 142 -16.56 -6.67 -3.15
N GLU A 143 -15.59 -7.45 -3.66
CA GLU A 143 -14.31 -6.94 -4.12
C GLU A 143 -14.03 -7.36 -5.56
N GLY A 144 -13.24 -6.54 -6.23
CA GLY A 144 -12.60 -6.84 -7.51
C GLY A 144 -11.22 -6.22 -7.53
N CYS A 145 -10.40 -6.57 -8.48
CA CYS A 145 -9.02 -6.12 -8.56
C CYS A 145 -8.62 -5.89 -10.02
N LEU A 146 -7.90 -4.82 -10.29
CA LEU A 146 -7.35 -4.53 -11.62
C LEU A 146 -6.41 -5.64 -12.11
N SER A 147 -5.75 -6.35 -11.19
CA SER A 147 -4.86 -7.47 -11.49
C SER A 147 -5.56 -8.81 -11.69
N LEU A 148 -6.87 -8.87 -11.52
CA LEU A 148 -7.69 -10.08 -11.59
C LEU A 148 -8.98 -9.85 -12.41
N PRO A 149 -8.89 -9.24 -13.61
CA PRO A 149 -10.04 -9.19 -14.50
C PRO A 149 -10.32 -10.61 -15.01
N PRO A 150 -11.51 -11.10 -15.10
CA PRO A 150 -12.83 -10.49 -14.85
C PRO A 150 -13.47 -10.90 -13.51
N TYR A 151 -12.69 -11.29 -12.52
CA TYR A 151 -13.19 -11.89 -11.30
C TYR A 151 -13.72 -10.87 -10.29
N ARG A 152 -14.75 -11.28 -9.54
CA ARG A 152 -15.26 -10.62 -8.36
C ARG A 152 -15.40 -11.65 -7.25
N GLY A 153 -15.37 -11.17 -5.98
CA GLY A 153 -15.53 -12.07 -4.84
C GLY A 153 -16.15 -11.38 -3.65
N SER A 154 -16.63 -12.18 -2.69
CA SER A 154 -17.08 -11.69 -1.40
C SER A 154 -15.97 -11.88 -0.38
N VAL A 155 -15.49 -10.79 0.20
CA VAL A 155 -14.38 -10.78 1.17
C VAL A 155 -14.85 -10.15 2.48
N ARG A 156 -14.43 -10.75 3.62
CA ARG A 156 -14.68 -10.16 4.92
C ARG A 156 -13.61 -9.16 5.30
N ARG A 157 -14.02 -7.88 5.49
CA ARG A 157 -13.12 -6.80 5.90
C ARG A 157 -13.59 -6.14 7.18
N TYR A 158 -12.62 -5.65 7.95
CA TYR A 158 -12.90 -4.88 9.15
C TYR A 158 -13.40 -3.47 8.79
N PRO A 159 -14.39 -2.92 9.49
CA PRO A 159 -14.95 -1.61 9.19
C PRO A 159 -14.04 -0.45 9.57
N SER A 160 -13.00 -0.70 10.35
CA SER A 160 -12.05 0.33 10.78
C SER A 160 -10.64 -0.25 10.94
N VAL A 161 -9.63 0.53 10.55
CA VAL A 161 -8.21 0.18 10.65
C VAL A 161 -7.42 1.33 11.24
N GLN A 162 -6.34 1.02 11.96
CA GLN A 162 -5.28 1.98 12.24
C GLN A 162 -4.13 1.72 11.29
N ILE A 163 -3.69 2.76 10.60
CA ILE A 163 -2.58 2.71 9.66
C ILE A 163 -1.44 3.61 10.10
N SER A 164 -0.21 3.18 9.83
CA SER A 164 0.99 4.03 9.91
C SER A 164 1.67 4.08 8.56
N TYR A 165 2.12 5.26 8.17
CA TYR A 165 2.73 5.50 6.86
C TYR A 165 3.62 6.75 6.87
N VAL A 166 4.33 6.97 5.78
CA VAL A 166 5.09 8.20 5.51
C VAL A 166 4.41 8.97 4.39
N ARG A 167 4.22 10.26 4.57
CA ARG A 167 3.74 11.17 3.51
C ARG A 167 4.84 11.46 2.48
N PRO A 168 4.50 11.96 1.29
CA PRO A 168 5.50 12.37 0.29
C PRO A 168 6.45 13.48 0.74
N ASP A 169 6.06 14.28 1.73
CA ASP A 169 6.90 15.30 2.38
C ASP A 169 7.86 14.75 3.43
N GLY A 170 7.77 13.43 3.73
CA GLY A 170 8.60 12.72 4.70
C GLY A 170 8.02 12.64 6.11
N GLU A 171 6.84 13.24 6.36
CA GLU A 171 6.17 13.16 7.66
C GLU A 171 5.66 11.74 7.94
N SER A 172 5.98 11.21 9.11
CA SER A 172 5.41 9.94 9.62
C SER A 172 4.07 10.18 10.28
N VAL A 173 3.04 9.47 9.86
CA VAL A 173 1.66 9.64 10.31
C VAL A 173 1.10 8.31 10.80
N THR A 174 0.29 8.38 11.84
CA THR A 174 -0.58 7.28 12.29
C THR A 174 -2.00 7.82 12.38
N GLU A 175 -2.94 7.19 11.69
CA GLU A 175 -4.35 7.60 11.73
C GLU A 175 -5.29 6.39 11.74
N LYS A 176 -6.49 6.61 12.29
CA LYS A 176 -7.59 5.67 12.23
C LYS A 176 -8.45 5.99 11.01
N VAL A 177 -8.77 4.98 10.22
CA VAL A 177 -9.61 5.11 9.02
C VAL A 177 -10.81 4.19 9.15
N GLU A 178 -11.98 4.65 8.71
CA GLU A 178 -13.22 3.93 8.86
C GLU A 178 -13.99 3.79 7.53
N GLY A 179 -14.98 2.90 7.52
CA GLY A 179 -15.88 2.69 6.39
C GLY A 179 -15.19 2.12 5.15
N TYR A 180 -15.63 2.54 3.97
CA TYR A 180 -15.15 1.98 2.71
C TYR A 180 -13.65 2.24 2.47
N SER A 181 -13.13 3.39 2.91
CA SER A 181 -11.68 3.65 2.86
C SER A 181 -10.87 2.60 3.64
N ALA A 182 -11.37 2.14 4.80
CA ALA A 182 -10.71 1.07 5.56
C ALA A 182 -10.69 -0.27 4.80
N VAL A 183 -11.74 -0.57 4.03
CA VAL A 183 -11.79 -1.75 3.15
C VAL A 183 -10.74 -1.64 2.06
N ILE A 184 -10.63 -0.48 1.39
CA ILE A 184 -9.63 -0.25 0.34
C ILE A 184 -8.22 -0.41 0.90
N PHE A 185 -7.90 0.19 2.07
CA PHE A 185 -6.59 0.02 2.68
C PHE A 185 -6.23 -1.43 2.96
N GLN A 186 -7.18 -2.26 3.42
CA GLN A 186 -6.95 -3.68 3.64
C GLN A 186 -6.64 -4.41 2.33
N HIS A 187 -7.36 -4.08 1.24
CA HIS A 187 -7.12 -4.64 -0.08
C HIS A 187 -5.73 -4.26 -0.62
N GLU A 188 -5.39 -2.96 -0.58
CA GLU A 188 -4.11 -2.48 -1.11
C GLU A 188 -2.92 -2.94 -0.26
N CYS A 189 -3.06 -3.04 1.06
CA CYS A 189 -2.02 -3.58 1.92
C CYS A 189 -1.80 -5.08 1.71
N ASP A 190 -2.85 -5.84 1.40
CA ASP A 190 -2.71 -7.26 1.01
C ASP A 190 -1.79 -7.40 -0.21
N HIS A 191 -1.95 -6.55 -1.23
CA HIS A 191 -1.03 -6.54 -2.38
C HIS A 191 0.42 -6.34 -2.00
N LEU A 192 0.70 -5.51 -0.98
CA LEU A 192 2.06 -5.29 -0.49
C LEU A 192 2.67 -6.52 0.17
N ASP A 193 1.82 -7.42 0.64
CA ASP A 193 2.22 -8.66 1.31
C ASP A 193 2.08 -9.88 0.38
N GLY A 194 1.85 -9.65 -0.93
CA GLY A 194 1.71 -10.69 -1.95
C GLY A 194 0.40 -11.48 -1.85
N ILE A 195 -0.59 -10.94 -1.15
CA ILE A 195 -1.92 -11.52 -0.97
C ILE A 195 -2.89 -10.87 -1.96
N LEU A 196 -3.70 -11.68 -2.60
CA LEU A 196 -4.77 -11.21 -3.47
C LEU A 196 -6.12 -11.45 -2.79
N TYR A 197 -7.12 -10.62 -3.11
CA TYR A 197 -8.43 -10.75 -2.46
C TYR A 197 -9.05 -12.16 -2.61
N ILE A 198 -8.75 -12.88 -3.71
CA ILE A 198 -9.21 -14.25 -3.95
C ILE A 198 -8.70 -15.25 -2.89
N ASP A 199 -7.59 -14.95 -2.22
CA ASP A 199 -7.04 -15.80 -1.15
C ASP A 199 -7.84 -15.68 0.15
N ARG A 200 -8.67 -14.61 0.27
CA ARG A 200 -9.52 -14.31 1.42
C ARG A 200 -11.00 -14.43 1.13
N ALA A 201 -11.36 -14.55 -0.14
CA ALA A 201 -12.76 -14.54 -0.56
C ALA A 201 -13.52 -15.80 -0.13
N ASP A 202 -14.68 -15.60 0.46
CA ASP A 202 -15.64 -16.69 0.74
C ASP A 202 -16.18 -17.30 -0.57
N THR A 203 -16.35 -16.46 -1.61
CA THR A 203 -16.81 -16.86 -2.94
C THR A 203 -16.10 -16.02 -4.01
N VAL A 204 -15.84 -16.64 -5.16
CA VAL A 204 -15.31 -15.98 -6.36
C VAL A 204 -16.17 -16.34 -7.56
N TYR A 205 -16.52 -15.36 -8.39
CA TYR A 205 -17.31 -15.55 -9.60
C TYR A 205 -16.83 -14.66 -10.73
N VAL A 206 -17.16 -15.02 -11.97
CA VAL A 206 -16.89 -14.18 -13.14
C VAL A 206 -17.99 -13.12 -13.24
N ASN A 207 -17.60 -11.86 -13.34
CA ASN A 207 -18.50 -10.77 -13.66
C ASN A 207 -18.50 -10.56 -15.18
N GLU A 208 -19.44 -11.20 -15.87
CA GLU A 208 -19.54 -11.19 -17.33
C GLU A 208 -19.70 -9.79 -17.92
N ALA A 209 -20.49 -8.92 -17.27
CA ALA A 209 -20.68 -7.55 -17.72
C ALA A 209 -19.36 -6.76 -17.65
N TRP A 210 -18.64 -6.86 -16.56
CA TRP A 210 -17.35 -6.21 -16.36
C TRP A 210 -16.26 -6.81 -17.27
N ALA A 211 -16.31 -8.14 -17.50
CA ALA A 211 -15.44 -8.82 -18.44
C ALA A 211 -15.64 -8.32 -19.87
N ALA A 212 -16.90 -8.16 -20.31
CA ALA A 212 -17.23 -7.66 -21.63
C ALA A 212 -16.81 -6.20 -21.81
N GLU A 213 -17.06 -5.34 -20.80
CA GLU A 213 -16.66 -3.94 -20.81
C GLU A 213 -15.14 -3.79 -20.93
N ARG A 214 -14.38 -4.66 -20.25
CA ARG A 214 -12.91 -4.63 -20.23
C ARG A 214 -12.23 -5.48 -21.31
N ALA A 215 -12.97 -6.26 -22.09
CA ALA A 215 -12.41 -7.02 -23.22
C ALA A 215 -11.76 -6.12 -24.29
N GLY A 216 -12.14 -4.84 -24.34
CA GLY A 216 -11.52 -3.82 -25.21
C GLY A 216 -10.23 -3.22 -24.62
N PHE A 217 -9.93 -3.43 -23.32
CA PHE A 217 -8.71 -2.93 -22.68
C PHE A 217 -7.57 -3.90 -22.93
N SER A 218 -6.68 -3.48 -23.81
CA SER A 218 -5.46 -4.22 -24.06
C SER A 218 -4.49 -4.03 -22.89
N TYR A 219 -4.48 -4.96 -21.93
CA TYR A 219 -3.36 -5.14 -21.01
C TYR A 219 -2.13 -5.63 -21.81
N LYS A 220 -1.71 -4.82 -22.81
CA LYS A 220 -0.53 -5.18 -23.59
C LYS A 220 0.70 -4.96 -22.74
N ARG A 221 1.32 -6.07 -22.36
CA ARG A 221 2.64 -6.05 -21.75
C ARG A 221 3.59 -5.32 -22.71
N PRO A 222 4.29 -4.27 -22.27
CA PRO A 222 5.25 -3.56 -23.12
C PRO A 222 6.36 -4.50 -23.58
N ALA A 223 6.88 -4.31 -24.81
CA ALA A 223 7.93 -5.18 -25.38
C ALA A 223 9.22 -5.20 -24.54
N TRP A 224 9.49 -4.16 -23.76
CA TRP A 224 10.64 -4.07 -22.83
C TRP A 224 10.38 -4.70 -21.46
N TRP A 225 9.15 -5.12 -21.16
CA TRP A 225 8.78 -5.77 -19.91
C TRP A 225 9.26 -7.22 -19.92
N LYS A 226 9.97 -7.63 -18.88
CA LYS A 226 10.56 -8.98 -18.76
C LYS A 226 9.69 -9.93 -17.97
#